data_fcb76ae1b3b78282a3c4b08fecef1e1b
#
_entry.id   fcb76ae1b3b78282a3c4b08fecef1e1b
#
_cell.length_a   1.000
_cell.length_b   1.000
_cell.length_c   1.000
_cell.angle_alpha   90.00
_cell.angle_beta   90.00
_cell.angle_gamma   90.00
#
_symmetry.space_group_name_H-M   'P 1'
#
loop_
_entity.id
_entity.type
_entity.pdbx_description
1 polymer ?
#
loop_
_entity_poly.entity_id
_entity_poly.type
_entity_poly.pdbx_seq_one_letter_code
_entity_poly.pdbx_strand_id
1 'polypeptide(L)'
;MTISVYKTFSLSMIYTGFKRVGSWWNYKNVISPFYRLYYIEKGCGKVYINNVSYELTPGTLFLIPKFTFHSYECSDSMDHYYICFFDDLAG
;
A
#
# COMPACT_ATOMS: atom_id res chain seq x y z
N MET A 1 13.47 5.16 10.35
CA MET A 1 12.58 5.67 11.41
C MET A 1 11.87 4.51 12.09
N THR A 2 11.66 4.59 13.37
CA THR A 2 10.95 3.58 14.15
C THR A 2 9.77 4.23 14.85
N ILE A 3 8.61 3.58 14.76
CA ILE A 3 7.40 4.02 15.46
C ILE A 3 7.11 3.01 16.55
N SER A 4 6.92 3.50 17.78
CA SER A 4 6.56 2.66 18.90
C SER A 4 5.13 2.91 19.32
N VAL A 5 4.40 1.86 19.66
CA VAL A 5 3.03 1.95 20.17
C VAL A 5 2.97 1.33 21.57
N TYR A 6 1.85 1.53 22.26
CA TYR A 6 1.75 1.17 23.67
C TYR A 6 1.96 -0.32 23.94
N LYS A 7 1.72 -1.17 23.00
CA LYS A 7 1.92 -2.61 23.16
C LYS A 7 3.35 -3.05 22.96
N THR A 8 4.27 -2.14 22.89
CA THR A 8 5.68 -2.44 22.80
C THR A 8 6.03 -3.24 21.55
N PHE A 9 5.52 -2.86 20.43
CA PHE A 9 6.11 -3.29 19.19
C PHE A 9 6.60 -2.07 18.43
N SER A 10 7.56 -2.27 17.57
CA SER A 10 8.10 -1.20 16.75
C SER A 10 7.93 -1.53 15.28
N LEU A 11 7.83 -0.48 14.48
CA LEU A 11 7.72 -0.60 13.03
C LEU A 11 8.98 -0.02 12.42
N SER A 12 9.59 -0.77 11.51
CA SER A 12 10.73 -0.29 10.75
C SER A 12 10.26 0.11 9.36
N MET A 13 10.45 1.36 9.01
CA MET A 13 10.06 1.88 7.71
C MET A 13 11.13 1.56 6.69
N ILE A 14 10.74 0.92 5.59
CA ILE A 14 11.66 0.57 4.51
C ILE A 14 11.86 1.78 3.61
N TYR A 15 10.77 2.32 3.10
CA TYR A 15 10.82 3.52 2.28
C TYR A 15 9.44 4.16 2.19
N THR A 16 9.45 5.43 1.83
CA THR A 16 8.25 6.23 1.67
C THR A 16 8.45 7.19 0.51
N GLY A 17 7.37 7.67 -0.05
CA GLY A 17 7.45 8.64 -1.13
C GLY A 17 6.10 9.04 -1.65
N PHE A 18 6.16 9.85 -2.71
CA PHE A 18 5.00 10.30 -3.47
C PHE A 18 5.23 9.89 -4.91
N LYS A 19 4.20 9.35 -5.55
CA LYS A 19 4.29 8.93 -6.94
C LYS A 19 3.05 9.31 -7.74
N ARG A 20 3.30 9.74 -8.97
CA ARG A 20 2.26 9.84 -9.97
C ARG A 20 2.39 8.65 -10.89
N VAL A 21 1.33 7.86 -10.99
CA VAL A 21 1.31 6.65 -11.82
C VAL A 21 0.26 6.78 -12.91
N GLY A 22 0.46 6.03 -13.98
CA GLY A 22 -0.46 5.97 -15.09
C GLY A 22 -0.87 4.53 -15.40
N SER A 23 -1.33 4.29 -16.60
CA SER A 23 -1.83 2.97 -17.00
C SER A 23 -0.75 1.86 -16.92
N TRP A 24 0.52 2.21 -16.86
CA TRP A 24 1.61 1.25 -16.68
C TRP A 24 1.59 0.61 -15.27
N TRP A 25 0.91 1.23 -14.31
CA TRP A 25 0.76 0.72 -12.96
C TRP A 25 -0.34 -0.35 -12.96
N ASN A 26 0.05 -1.54 -13.39
CA ASN A 26 -0.86 -2.66 -13.63
C ASN A 26 -0.06 -3.94 -13.39
N TYR A 27 -0.15 -4.45 -12.16
CA TYR A 27 0.62 -5.60 -11.72
C TYR A 27 -0.30 -6.65 -11.14
N LYS A 28 -0.01 -7.91 -11.47
CA LYS A 28 -0.84 -9.03 -11.07
C LYS A 28 -0.08 -9.93 -10.11
N ASN A 29 -0.81 -10.51 -9.16
CA ASN A 29 -0.30 -11.57 -8.30
C ASN A 29 0.95 -11.14 -7.53
N VAL A 30 0.87 -9.98 -6.92
CA VAL A 30 1.96 -9.43 -6.12
C VAL A 30 1.82 -9.92 -4.68
N ILE A 31 2.95 -10.26 -4.07
CA ILE A 31 3.01 -10.56 -2.64
C ILE A 31 4.32 -9.98 -2.11
N SER A 32 4.27 -9.39 -0.92
CA SER A 32 5.44 -8.75 -0.33
C SER A 32 5.54 -9.11 1.14
N PRO A 33 6.76 -9.23 1.69
CA PRO A 33 6.96 -9.51 3.11
C PRO A 33 6.85 -8.27 3.99
N PHE A 34 6.29 -7.20 3.48
CA PHE A 34 6.13 -5.93 4.20
C PHE A 34 4.73 -5.38 3.97
N TYR A 35 4.33 -4.47 4.84
CA TYR A 35 3.07 -3.74 4.73
C TYR A 35 3.21 -2.63 3.71
N ARG A 36 2.12 -2.34 3.00
CA ARG A 36 2.01 -1.20 2.09
C ARG A 36 0.86 -0.34 2.53
N LEU A 37 1.11 0.95 2.73
CA LEU A 37 0.07 1.91 3.08
C LEU A 37 0.05 2.98 2.00
N TYR A 38 -1.12 3.20 1.41
CA TYR A 38 -1.33 4.20 0.37
C TYR A 38 -2.28 5.27 0.84
N TYR A 39 -1.97 6.51 0.53
CA TYR A 39 -2.91 7.62 0.65
C TYR A 39 -3.08 8.26 -0.71
N ILE A 40 -4.32 8.30 -1.20
CA ILE A 40 -4.62 8.76 -2.55
C ILE A 40 -4.90 10.25 -2.53
N GLU A 41 -4.12 11.00 -3.30
CA GLU A 41 -4.22 12.46 -3.39
C GLU A 41 -5.14 12.86 -4.54
N LYS A 42 -4.95 12.27 -5.73
CA LYS A 42 -5.68 12.58 -6.94
C LYS A 42 -5.84 11.34 -7.80
N GLY A 43 -6.82 11.36 -8.68
CA GLY A 43 -7.04 10.27 -9.62
C GLY A 43 -7.68 9.06 -8.96
N CYS A 44 -7.51 7.90 -9.59
CA CYS A 44 -8.07 6.67 -9.03
C CYS A 44 -7.31 5.44 -9.52
N GLY A 45 -7.43 4.38 -8.74
CA GLY A 45 -6.90 3.07 -9.08
C GLY A 45 -7.75 2.00 -8.44
N LYS A 46 -7.30 0.76 -8.55
CA LYS A 46 -7.98 -0.38 -7.94
C LYS A 46 -6.97 -1.36 -7.38
N VAL A 47 -7.36 -2.02 -6.30
CA VAL A 47 -6.65 -3.16 -5.73
C VAL A 47 -7.61 -4.33 -5.68
N TYR A 48 -7.13 -5.50 -6.03
CA TYR A 48 -7.93 -6.74 -6.01
C TYR A 48 -7.32 -7.70 -5.00
N ILE A 49 -8.13 -8.14 -4.05
CA ILE A 49 -7.75 -9.13 -3.04
C ILE A 49 -8.88 -10.16 -2.93
N ASN A 50 -8.57 -11.44 -3.11
CA ASN A 50 -9.56 -12.52 -3.03
C ASN A 50 -10.79 -12.27 -3.91
N ASN A 51 -10.58 -11.84 -5.14
CA ASN A 51 -11.64 -11.53 -6.10
C ASN A 51 -12.55 -10.37 -5.70
N VAL A 52 -12.13 -9.58 -4.72
CA VAL A 52 -12.84 -8.35 -4.32
C VAL A 52 -12.03 -7.17 -4.83
N SER A 53 -12.70 -6.22 -5.45
CA SER A 53 -12.05 -5.00 -5.91
C SER A 53 -12.29 -3.88 -4.91
N TYR A 54 -11.23 -3.13 -4.63
CA TYR A 54 -11.25 -1.97 -3.75
C TYR A 54 -10.87 -0.74 -4.56
N GLU A 55 -11.73 0.28 -4.52
CA GLU A 55 -11.47 1.52 -5.23
C GLU A 55 -10.49 2.38 -4.45
N LEU A 56 -9.47 2.88 -5.13
CA LEU A 56 -8.53 3.85 -4.60
C LEU A 56 -8.92 5.21 -5.13
N THR A 57 -9.58 6.01 -4.31
CA THR A 57 -10.06 7.34 -4.69
C THR A 57 -9.47 8.39 -3.76
N PRO A 58 -9.47 9.69 -4.15
CA PRO A 58 -8.90 10.75 -3.32
C PRO A 58 -9.44 10.72 -1.89
N GLY A 59 -8.55 10.82 -0.92
CA GLY A 59 -8.88 10.73 0.49
C GLY A 59 -8.89 9.31 1.05
N THR A 60 -8.70 8.30 0.22
CA THR A 60 -8.62 6.91 0.68
C THR A 60 -7.27 6.64 1.32
N LEU A 61 -7.30 6.03 2.49
CA LEU A 61 -6.12 5.47 3.14
C LEU A 61 -6.28 3.95 3.09
N PHE A 62 -5.38 3.27 2.37
CA PHE A 62 -5.53 1.85 2.10
C PHE A 62 -4.29 1.07 2.54
N LEU A 63 -4.50 0.07 3.40
CA LEU A 63 -3.42 -0.77 3.92
C LEU A 63 -3.50 -2.15 3.29
N ILE A 64 -2.38 -2.61 2.71
CA ILE A 64 -2.23 -3.98 2.25
C ILE A 64 -1.29 -4.67 3.23
N PRO A 65 -1.80 -5.61 4.04
CA PRO A 65 -0.95 -6.33 5.00
C PRO A 65 0.15 -7.15 4.30
N LYS A 66 1.23 -7.39 5.03
CA LYS A 66 2.30 -8.26 4.53
C LYS A 66 1.74 -9.63 4.16
N PHE A 67 2.36 -10.27 3.18
CA PHE A 67 1.98 -11.59 2.69
C PHE A 67 0.56 -11.68 2.16
N THR A 68 -0.01 -10.55 1.73
CA THR A 68 -1.32 -10.53 1.08
C THR A 68 -1.13 -10.60 -0.42
N PHE A 69 -1.70 -11.65 -1.02
CA PHE A 69 -1.66 -11.83 -2.46
C PHE A 69 -2.66 -10.87 -3.10
N HIS A 70 -2.19 -9.99 -3.98
CA HIS A 70 -3.04 -8.94 -4.51
C HIS A 70 -2.59 -8.53 -5.91
N SER A 71 -3.50 -7.83 -6.60
CA SER A 71 -3.23 -7.20 -7.89
C SER A 71 -3.65 -5.74 -7.80
N TYR A 72 -3.06 -4.88 -8.62
CA TYR A 72 -3.44 -3.47 -8.63
C TYR A 72 -3.33 -2.89 -10.02
N GLU A 73 -4.13 -1.87 -10.27
CA GLU A 73 -4.14 -1.22 -11.58
C GLU A 73 -4.60 0.23 -11.48
N CYS A 74 -4.22 0.99 -12.51
CA CYS A 74 -4.66 2.35 -12.71
C CYS A 74 -4.99 2.50 -14.19
N SER A 75 -6.19 2.96 -14.52
CA SER A 75 -6.60 3.07 -15.92
C SER A 75 -6.14 4.36 -16.57
N ASP A 76 -5.99 5.42 -15.80
CA ASP A 76 -5.65 6.74 -16.32
C ASP A 76 -4.47 7.33 -15.55
N SER A 77 -4.70 7.90 -14.39
CA SER A 77 -3.65 8.45 -13.56
C SER A 77 -4.05 8.42 -12.09
N MET A 78 -3.06 8.37 -11.21
CA MET A 78 -3.26 8.43 -9.78
C MET A 78 -2.02 9.01 -9.13
N ASP A 79 -2.23 9.99 -8.25
CA ASP A 79 -1.18 10.54 -7.41
C ASP A 79 -1.38 10.01 -6.01
N HIS A 80 -0.34 9.40 -5.44
CA HIS A 80 -0.46 8.82 -4.11
C HIS A 80 0.84 8.90 -3.33
N TYR A 81 0.67 8.97 -2.01
CA TYR A 81 1.77 8.78 -1.06
C TYR A 81 1.80 7.31 -0.66
N TYR A 82 2.99 6.78 -0.43
CA TYR A 82 3.12 5.39 -0.01
C TYR A 82 4.14 5.27 1.11
N ILE A 83 3.89 4.30 1.98
CA ILE A 83 4.82 3.89 3.03
C ILE A 83 4.90 2.36 2.98
N CYS A 84 6.12 1.84 2.86
CA CYS A 84 6.36 0.40 2.96
C CYS A 84 7.14 0.16 4.24
N PHE A 85 6.67 -0.76 5.07
CA PHE A 85 7.28 -0.97 6.37
C PHE A 85 7.19 -2.43 6.82
N PHE A 86 8.15 -2.82 7.65
CA PHE A 86 8.11 -4.10 8.36
C PHE A 86 7.61 -3.88 9.78
N ASP A 87 6.98 -4.88 10.35
CA ASP A 87 6.72 -4.92 11.79
C ASP A 87 7.81 -5.74 12.47
N ASP A 88 8.15 -5.32 13.69
CA ASP A 88 9.14 -6.00 14.52
C ASP A 88 8.45 -6.70 15.68
N LEU A 89 7.29 -7.28 15.42
CA LEU A 89 6.62 -8.06 16.46
C LEU A 89 7.49 -9.27 16.75
N ALA A 90 8.17 -9.23 17.85
CA ALA A 90 8.95 -10.36 18.32
C ALA A 90 7.99 -11.50 18.53
N GLY A 91 8.13 -12.44 17.70
CA GLY A 91 7.25 -13.59 17.57
C GLY A 91 7.11 -14.38 18.79
#